data_9c1f70fb465998f877affc33d84706dd
#
_entry.id   9c1f70fb465998f877affc33d84706dd
#
_cell.length_a   1.000
_cell.length_b   1.000
_cell.length_c   1.000
_cell.angle_alpha   90.00
_cell.angle_beta   90.00
_cell.angle_gamma   90.00
#
_symmetry.space_group_name_H-M   'P 1'
#
loop_
_entity.id
_entity.type
_entity.pdbx_description
1 polymer ?
#
loop_
_entity_poly.entity_id
_entity_poly.type
_entity_poly.pdbx_seq_one_letter_code
_entity_poly.pdbx_strand_id
1 'polypeptide(L)'
;MDIFISKKLRNFILLAQTNNIARAAEKIHMTASPFGKSIAALEDQLGYTLFTRKDNGISLNKAGQERYQKLFPIYQRLSAIDNEIHNAGRRSRNIVIGIDNTYPTIIFGLGDKYDGVTAQAVEFSENGVIDNLFDRQLDFIISP
;
A
#
# COMPACT_ATOMS: atom_id res chain seq x y z
N MET A 1 1.50 -9.37 3.95
CA MET A 1 0.96 -10.07 5.15
C MET A 1 1.11 -9.11 6.31
N ASP A 2 0.00 -8.69 6.90
CA ASP A 2 0.04 -7.70 7.98
C ASP A 2 0.56 -8.35 9.26
N ILE A 3 1.73 -7.92 9.74
CA ILE A 3 2.37 -8.48 10.94
C ILE A 3 1.75 -7.89 12.21
N PHE A 4 1.53 -6.57 12.21
CA PHE A 4 1.05 -5.84 13.39
C PHE A 4 -0.43 -5.50 13.36
N ILE A 5 -1.11 -5.72 12.23
CA ILE A 5 -2.52 -5.38 12.08
C ILE A 5 -3.39 -6.62 12.30
N SER A 6 -4.32 -6.53 13.26
CA SER A 6 -5.28 -7.62 13.46
C SER A 6 -6.23 -7.75 12.26
N LYS A 7 -6.59 -8.98 11.91
CA LYS A 7 -7.56 -9.27 10.84
C LYS A 7 -8.89 -8.52 11.04
N LYS A 8 -9.33 -8.38 12.29
CA LYS A 8 -10.58 -7.69 12.62
C LYS A 8 -10.52 -6.20 12.34
N LEU A 9 -9.41 -5.54 12.72
CA LEU A 9 -9.20 -4.12 12.43
C LEU A 9 -9.14 -3.88 10.92
N ARG A 10 -8.38 -4.69 10.19
CA ARG A 10 -8.30 -4.60 8.73
C ARG A 10 -9.67 -4.74 8.07
N ASN A 11 -10.44 -5.78 8.44
CA ASN A 11 -11.74 -6.03 7.86
C ASN A 11 -12.73 -4.89 8.15
N PHE A 12 -12.70 -4.35 9.36
CA PHE A 12 -13.49 -3.17 9.73
C PHE A 12 -13.18 -1.96 8.86
N ILE A 13 -11.88 -1.62 8.72
CA ILE A 13 -11.44 -0.49 7.90
C ILE A 13 -11.81 -0.70 6.42
N LEU A 14 -11.57 -1.89 5.87
CA LEU A 14 -11.93 -2.20 4.47
C LEU A 14 -13.43 -2.07 4.21
N LEU A 15 -14.28 -2.56 5.12
CA LEU A 15 -15.72 -2.45 4.96
C LEU A 15 -16.18 -0.99 5.07
N ALA A 16 -15.60 -0.23 5.99
CA ALA A 16 -15.89 1.19 6.16
C ALA A 16 -15.55 2.02 4.90
N GLN A 17 -14.47 1.65 4.20
CA GLN A 17 -14.05 2.34 2.97
C GLN A 17 -14.85 1.93 1.74
N THR A 18 -15.25 0.68 1.65
CA THR A 18 -15.91 0.15 0.45
C THR A 18 -17.43 0.26 0.50
N ASN A 19 -18.01 0.32 1.70
CA ASN A 19 -19.45 0.22 1.96
C ASN A 19 -20.12 -0.98 1.26
N ASN A 20 -19.35 -2.03 0.99
CA ASN A 20 -19.79 -3.21 0.27
C ASN A 20 -18.99 -4.45 0.73
N ILE A 21 -19.69 -5.47 1.24
CA ILE A 21 -19.08 -6.69 1.78
C ILE A 21 -18.32 -7.46 0.70
N ALA A 22 -18.88 -7.58 -0.51
CA ALA A 22 -18.25 -8.33 -1.59
C ALA A 22 -16.95 -7.66 -2.05
N ARG A 23 -16.98 -6.33 -2.26
CA ARG A 23 -15.79 -5.55 -2.63
C ARG A 23 -14.72 -5.55 -1.53
N ALA A 24 -15.13 -5.48 -0.26
CA ALA A 24 -14.18 -5.55 0.85
C ALA A 24 -13.50 -6.92 0.93
N ALA A 25 -14.27 -8.00 0.76
CA ALA A 25 -13.77 -9.37 0.76
C ALA A 25 -12.79 -9.61 -0.41
N GLU A 26 -13.12 -9.14 -1.61
CA GLU A 26 -12.28 -9.26 -2.81
C GLU A 26 -10.90 -8.65 -2.61
N LYS A 27 -10.79 -7.48 -1.96
CA LYS A 27 -9.50 -6.82 -1.68
C LYS A 27 -8.54 -7.66 -0.82
N ILE A 28 -9.04 -8.66 -0.12
CA ILE A 28 -8.22 -9.57 0.70
C ILE A 28 -8.36 -11.03 0.29
N HIS A 29 -8.78 -11.25 -0.97
CA HIS A 29 -8.94 -12.57 -1.56
C HIS A 29 -9.82 -13.53 -0.74
N MET A 30 -10.91 -13.01 -0.18
CA MET A 30 -11.92 -13.76 0.56
C MET A 30 -13.27 -13.72 -0.15
N THR A 31 -14.14 -14.68 0.17
CA THR A 31 -15.55 -14.62 -0.24
C THR A 31 -16.37 -13.78 0.75
N ALA A 32 -17.51 -13.26 0.32
CA ALA A 32 -18.36 -12.37 1.10
C ALA A 32 -18.88 -13.00 2.41
N SER A 33 -19.17 -14.30 2.41
CA SER A 33 -19.75 -15.00 3.59
C SER A 33 -18.79 -15.04 4.79
N PRO A 34 -17.54 -15.56 4.68
CA PRO A 34 -16.60 -15.53 5.79
C PRO A 34 -16.19 -14.12 6.20
N PHE A 35 -16.12 -13.17 5.25
CA PHE A 35 -15.88 -11.77 5.57
C PHE A 35 -17.00 -11.18 6.43
N GLY A 36 -18.26 -11.38 6.03
CA GLY A 36 -19.41 -10.93 6.80
C GLY A 36 -19.47 -11.54 8.21
N LYS A 37 -19.16 -12.85 8.34
CA LYS A 37 -19.04 -13.51 9.65
C LYS A 37 -17.95 -12.89 10.53
N SER A 38 -16.83 -12.48 9.95
CA SER A 38 -15.73 -11.81 10.66
C SER A 38 -16.17 -10.45 11.24
N ILE A 39 -16.98 -9.70 10.49
CA ILE A 39 -17.56 -8.43 10.97
C ILE A 39 -18.58 -8.68 12.08
N ALA A 40 -19.49 -9.63 11.91
CA ALA A 40 -20.47 -9.99 12.95
C ALA A 40 -19.76 -10.41 14.24
N ALA A 41 -18.73 -11.26 14.16
CA ALA A 41 -17.95 -11.68 15.32
C ALA A 41 -17.20 -10.52 16.00
N LEU A 42 -16.83 -9.46 15.26
CA LEU A 42 -16.28 -8.23 15.84
C LEU A 42 -17.37 -7.47 16.62
N GLU A 43 -18.53 -7.28 16.03
CA GLU A 43 -19.66 -6.58 16.66
C GLU A 43 -20.17 -7.33 17.91
N ASP A 44 -20.25 -8.67 17.84
CA ASP A 44 -20.61 -9.51 18.99
C ASP A 44 -19.63 -9.35 20.16
N GLN A 45 -18.32 -9.29 19.88
CA GLN A 45 -17.30 -9.07 20.91
C GLN A 45 -17.36 -7.67 21.53
N LEU A 46 -17.77 -6.69 20.76
CA LEU A 46 -17.95 -5.32 21.24
C LEU A 46 -19.26 -5.13 22.01
N GLY A 47 -20.24 -6.02 21.81
CA GLY A 47 -21.57 -5.91 22.38
C GLY A 47 -22.47 -4.87 21.72
N TYR A 48 -22.05 -4.32 20.57
CA TYR A 48 -22.82 -3.35 19.78
C TYR A 48 -22.41 -3.38 18.30
N THR A 49 -23.33 -2.92 17.44
CA THR A 49 -23.11 -2.86 16.00
C THR A 49 -22.29 -1.63 15.60
N LEU A 50 -21.48 -1.77 14.56
CA LEU A 50 -20.68 -0.71 13.93
C LEU A 50 -21.26 -0.29 12.58
N PHE A 51 -22.07 -1.17 11.98
CA PHE A 51 -22.64 -0.98 10.66
C PHE A 51 -24.16 -1.05 10.69
N THR A 52 -24.80 -0.33 9.77
CA THR A 52 -26.22 -0.40 9.48
C THR A 52 -26.40 -0.90 8.06
N ARG A 53 -27.27 -1.89 7.86
CA ARG A 53 -27.70 -2.34 6.52
C ARG A 53 -28.81 -1.43 6.03
N LYS A 54 -28.69 -0.97 4.78
CA LYS A 54 -29.71 -0.19 4.07
C LYS A 54 -30.01 -0.87 2.74
N ASP A 55 -31.08 -0.49 2.10
CA ASP A 55 -31.51 -1.06 0.80
C ASP A 55 -30.39 -1.00 -0.26
N ASN A 56 -29.51 0.00 -0.20
CA ASN A 56 -28.41 0.23 -1.12
C ASN A 56 -27.04 -0.27 -0.60
N GLY A 57 -26.99 -1.11 0.43
CA GLY A 57 -25.73 -1.66 0.94
C GLY A 57 -25.54 -1.55 2.45
N ILE A 58 -24.29 -1.44 2.87
CA ILE A 58 -23.89 -1.38 4.27
C ILE A 58 -23.09 -0.09 4.51
N SER A 59 -23.36 0.61 5.60
CA SER A 59 -22.64 1.84 5.97
C SER A 59 -22.37 1.87 7.47
N LEU A 60 -21.35 2.64 7.88
CA LEU A 60 -21.09 2.87 9.31
C LEU A 60 -22.28 3.55 9.98
N ASN A 61 -22.67 3.05 11.17
CA ASN A 61 -23.54 3.77 12.07
C ASN A 61 -22.72 4.81 12.87
N LYS A 62 -23.36 5.54 13.79
CA LYS A 62 -22.70 6.58 14.59
C LYS A 62 -21.50 6.03 15.38
N ALA A 63 -21.68 4.89 16.05
CA ALA A 63 -20.60 4.24 16.80
C ALA A 63 -19.45 3.80 15.86
N GLY A 64 -19.78 3.24 14.71
CA GLY A 64 -18.81 2.87 13.67
C GLY A 64 -18.01 4.07 13.16
N GLN A 65 -18.67 5.21 12.93
CA GLN A 65 -17.99 6.44 12.47
C GLN A 65 -16.98 6.95 13.52
N GLU A 66 -17.40 7.01 14.78
CA GLU A 66 -16.52 7.42 15.88
C GLU A 66 -15.30 6.50 16.02
N ARG A 67 -15.49 5.18 15.88
CA ARG A 67 -14.39 4.20 15.91
C ARG A 67 -13.49 4.33 14.69
N TYR A 68 -14.06 4.51 13.51
CA TYR A 68 -13.30 4.69 12.28
C TYR A 68 -12.38 5.91 12.35
N GLN A 69 -12.88 7.06 12.79
CA GLN A 69 -12.09 8.29 12.92
C GLN A 69 -10.89 8.12 13.85
N LYS A 70 -11.04 7.36 14.93
CA LYS A 70 -9.96 7.10 15.90
C LYS A 70 -8.98 6.03 15.40
N LEU A 71 -9.47 4.97 14.78
CA LEU A 71 -8.66 3.80 14.41
C LEU A 71 -7.97 3.95 13.06
N PHE A 72 -8.55 4.70 12.12
CA PHE A 72 -7.99 4.81 10.78
C PHE A 72 -6.58 5.45 10.74
N PRO A 73 -6.28 6.54 11.48
CA PRO A 73 -4.92 7.08 11.52
C PRO A 73 -3.90 6.10 12.11
N ILE A 74 -4.31 5.31 13.11
CA ILE A 74 -3.46 4.27 13.71
C ILE A 74 -3.21 3.14 12.71
N TYR A 75 -4.26 2.71 12.02
CA TYR A 75 -4.17 1.70 10.97
C TYR A 75 -3.20 2.13 9.86
N GLN A 76 -3.29 3.38 9.40
CA GLN A 76 -2.38 3.91 8.37
C GLN A 76 -0.91 3.88 8.83
N ARG A 77 -0.63 4.26 10.09
CA ARG A 77 0.74 4.20 10.63
C ARG A 77 1.26 2.76 10.73
N LEU A 78 0.43 1.84 11.20
CA LEU A 78 0.80 0.42 11.26
C LEU A 78 1.02 -0.18 9.88
N SER A 79 0.17 0.16 8.90
CA SER A 79 0.35 -0.27 7.51
C SER A 79 1.65 0.25 6.90
N ALA A 80 2.04 1.48 7.20
CA ALA A 80 3.31 2.03 6.74
C ALA A 80 4.50 1.25 7.30
N ILE A 81 4.48 0.95 8.62
CA ILE A 81 5.52 0.15 9.28
C ILE A 81 5.58 -1.27 8.71
N ASP A 82 4.42 -1.93 8.50
CA ASP A 82 4.36 -3.26 7.88
C ASP A 82 4.98 -3.26 6.48
N ASN A 83 4.72 -2.22 5.68
CA ASN A 83 5.31 -2.05 4.35
C ASN A 83 6.82 -1.81 4.42
N GLU A 84 7.30 -0.98 5.35
CA GLU A 84 8.73 -0.76 5.57
C GLU A 84 9.45 -2.07 5.91
N ILE A 85 8.90 -2.89 6.80
CA ILE A 85 9.47 -4.17 7.20
C ILE A 85 9.47 -5.16 6.02
N HIS A 86 8.39 -5.24 5.26
CA HIS A 86 8.33 -6.09 4.07
C HIS A 86 9.33 -5.67 3.01
N ASN A 87 9.54 -4.37 2.84
CA ASN A 87 10.52 -3.82 1.91
C ASN A 87 11.97 -3.94 2.43
N ALA A 88 12.19 -3.92 3.75
CA ALA A 88 13.51 -4.14 4.34
C ALA A 88 14.00 -5.60 4.17
N GLY A 89 13.08 -6.57 4.14
CA GLY A 89 13.39 -7.98 3.84
C GLY A 89 13.58 -8.27 2.34
N ARG A 90 12.94 -7.49 1.49
CA ARG A 90 13.23 -7.37 0.07
C ARG A 90 14.25 -6.25 -0.03
N ARG A 91 15.51 -6.56 -0.36
CA ARG A 91 16.47 -5.54 -0.78
C ARG A 91 15.79 -4.74 -1.88
N SER A 92 15.18 -3.62 -1.53
CA SER A 92 14.78 -2.61 -2.48
C SER A 92 16.08 -2.21 -3.16
N ARG A 93 16.32 -2.71 -4.35
CA ARG A 93 17.42 -2.22 -5.17
C ARG A 93 16.99 -0.85 -5.65
N ASN A 94 17.43 0.17 -4.97
CA ASN A 94 17.41 1.50 -5.56
C ASN A 94 18.38 1.43 -6.74
N ILE A 95 17.82 1.46 -7.94
CA ILE A 95 18.61 1.54 -9.17
C ILE A 95 18.69 3.01 -9.52
N VAL A 96 19.89 3.56 -9.49
CA VAL A 96 20.14 4.93 -9.91
C VAL A 96 20.58 4.90 -11.37
N ILE A 97 19.77 5.50 -12.25
CA ILE A 97 20.01 5.52 -13.68
C ILE A 97 20.43 6.93 -14.07
N GLY A 98 21.65 7.06 -14.55
CA GLY A 98 22.10 8.29 -15.19
C GLY A 98 21.50 8.43 -16.59
N ILE A 99 20.88 9.59 -16.89
CA ILE A 99 20.28 9.88 -18.19
C ILE A 99 20.87 11.17 -18.71
N ASP A 100 21.21 11.16 -19.98
CA ASP A 100 21.44 12.40 -20.68
C ASP A 100 20.07 13.02 -21.06
N ASN A 101 20.06 14.34 -21.27
CA ASN A 101 18.87 15.15 -21.56
C ASN A 101 18.06 14.73 -22.80
N THR A 102 18.51 13.72 -23.54
CA THR A 102 17.90 13.28 -24.81
C THR A 102 16.71 12.32 -24.59
N TYR A 103 16.59 11.67 -23.41
CA TYR A 103 15.58 10.63 -23.17
C TYR A 103 14.74 10.77 -21.88
N PRO A 104 14.00 11.87 -21.67
CA PRO A 104 13.25 12.08 -20.41
C PRO A 104 12.09 11.11 -20.20
N THR A 105 11.66 10.38 -21.23
CA THR A 105 10.37 9.64 -21.21
C THR A 105 10.50 8.16 -20.81
N ILE A 106 11.69 7.58 -20.81
CA ILE A 106 11.88 6.12 -20.64
C ILE A 106 11.70 5.65 -19.19
N ILE A 107 11.88 6.53 -18.20
CA ILE A 107 11.96 6.14 -16.79
C ILE A 107 10.62 6.03 -16.08
N PHE A 108 9.59 6.72 -16.55
CA PHE A 108 8.27 6.71 -15.91
C PHE A 108 7.55 5.34 -15.93
N GLY A 109 8.04 4.37 -16.70
CA GLY A 109 7.42 3.04 -16.80
C GLY A 109 8.13 1.91 -16.02
N LEU A 110 9.31 2.15 -15.44
CA LEU A 110 10.08 1.07 -14.79
C LEU A 110 9.61 0.76 -13.37
N GLY A 111 9.14 1.76 -12.63
CA GLY A 111 8.69 1.57 -11.23
C GLY A 111 7.40 0.75 -11.09
N ASP A 112 6.50 0.83 -12.09
CA ASP A 112 5.22 0.12 -12.06
C ASP A 112 5.33 -1.35 -12.47
N LYS A 113 6.40 -1.75 -13.14
CA LYS A 113 6.55 -3.06 -13.77
C LYS A 113 7.32 -4.07 -12.93
N TYR A 114 8.10 -3.63 -11.98
CA TYR A 114 8.96 -4.48 -11.15
C TYR A 114 8.75 -4.19 -9.67
N ASP A 115 8.01 -5.06 -8.99
CA ASP A 115 7.74 -4.96 -7.56
C ASP A 115 9.06 -5.01 -6.74
N GLY A 116 9.33 -3.93 -6.01
CA GLY A 116 10.53 -3.80 -5.17
C GLY A 116 11.76 -3.15 -5.86
N VAL A 117 11.59 -2.55 -7.04
CA VAL A 117 12.62 -1.74 -7.71
C VAL A 117 12.19 -0.28 -7.71
N THR A 118 12.99 0.58 -7.11
CA THR A 118 12.82 2.03 -7.24
C THR A 118 13.88 2.55 -8.19
N ALA A 119 13.48 3.10 -9.32
CA ALA A 119 14.38 3.73 -10.27
C ALA A 119 14.42 5.24 -10.01
N GLN A 120 15.60 5.77 -9.79
CA GLN A 120 15.83 7.21 -9.68
C GLN A 120 16.62 7.68 -10.89
N ALA A 121 16.06 8.64 -11.62
CA ALA A 121 16.75 9.29 -12.72
C ALA A 121 17.62 10.43 -12.21
N VAL A 122 18.86 10.49 -12.63
CA VAL A 122 19.78 11.59 -12.34
C VAL A 122 20.34 12.12 -13.64
N GLU A 123 20.15 13.41 -13.88
CA GLU A 123 20.79 14.08 -15.02
C GLU A 123 22.30 14.19 -14.80
N PHE A 124 23.07 13.92 -15.81
CA PHE A 124 24.52 14.08 -15.75
C PHE A 124 25.05 14.93 -16.93
N SER A 125 26.16 15.59 -16.69
CA SER A 125 26.95 16.21 -17.74
C SER A 125 28.06 15.23 -18.17
N GLU A 126 28.47 15.29 -19.43
CA GLU A 126 29.46 14.37 -20.05
C GLU A 126 30.77 14.21 -19.27
N ASN A 127 31.15 15.21 -18.46
CA ASN A 127 32.35 15.18 -17.63
C ASN A 127 32.04 14.60 -16.25
N GLY A 128 32.45 13.35 -15.96
CA GLY A 128 32.36 12.73 -14.65
C GLY A 128 31.39 11.51 -14.56
N VAL A 129 30.74 11.13 -15.65
CA VAL A 129 29.82 10.00 -15.71
C VAL A 129 30.49 8.68 -15.34
N ILE A 130 31.69 8.47 -15.83
CA ILE A 130 32.46 7.23 -15.59
C ILE A 130 32.87 7.16 -14.12
N ASP A 131 33.28 8.27 -13.52
CA ASP A 131 33.66 8.33 -12.11
C ASP A 131 32.47 8.03 -11.18
N ASN A 132 31.29 8.57 -11.49
CA ASN A 132 30.07 8.30 -10.72
C ASN A 132 29.61 6.84 -10.82
N LEU A 133 29.91 6.16 -11.91
CA LEU A 133 29.64 4.72 -12.08
C LEU A 133 30.62 3.88 -11.25
N PHE A 134 31.90 4.24 -11.24
CA PHE A 134 32.93 3.59 -10.42
C PHE A 134 32.71 3.83 -8.92
N ASP A 135 32.24 5.01 -8.53
CA ASP A 135 31.93 5.36 -7.13
C ASP A 135 30.58 4.77 -6.67
N ARG A 136 29.91 3.95 -7.49
CA ARG A 136 28.60 3.31 -7.21
C ARG A 136 27.49 4.32 -6.91
N GLN A 137 27.57 5.52 -7.44
CA GLN A 137 26.50 6.52 -7.38
C GLN A 137 25.46 6.32 -8.49
N LEU A 138 25.85 5.61 -9.55
CA LEU A 138 24.98 5.20 -10.66
C LEU A 138 25.11 3.69 -10.90
N ASP A 139 23.99 3.03 -11.20
CA ASP A 139 23.98 1.60 -11.57
C ASP A 139 24.01 1.40 -13.09
N PHE A 140 23.39 2.32 -13.82
CA PHE A 140 23.31 2.29 -15.29
C PHE A 140 23.40 3.69 -15.87
N ILE A 141 23.86 3.76 -17.12
CA ILE A 141 23.87 4.97 -17.94
C ILE A 141 23.10 4.66 -19.22
N ILE A 142 22.23 5.59 -19.61
CA ILE A 142 21.57 5.56 -20.91
C ILE A 142 22.03 6.83 -21.65
N SER A 143 22.81 6.62 -22.70
CA SER A 143 23.32 7.67 -23.60
C SER A 143 23.17 7.19 -25.05
N PRO A 144 23.04 8.10 -26.03
CA PRO A 144 22.96 7.74 -27.46
C PRO A 144 24.21 7.04 -27.96
#